data_414a0e526c7f3ad3cdf06b350d96c043
#
_entry.id   414a0e526c7f3ad3cdf06b350d96c043
#
_cell.length_a   1.000
_cell.length_b   1.000
_cell.length_c   1.000
_cell.angle_alpha   90.00
_cell.angle_beta   90.00
_cell.angle_gamma   90.00
#
_symmetry.space_group_name_H-M   'P 1'
#
loop_
_entity.id
_entity.type
_entity.pdbx_description
1 polymer ?
#
loop_
_entity_poly.entity_id
_entity_poly.type
_entity_poly.pdbx_seq_one_letter_code
_entity_poly.pdbx_strand_id
1 'polypeptide(L)'
;MTEFNIGKMHMSDNWIEACPAGKVDEEDVIRFDHGGRTFAIYRSPDDGYFATDGLCTHERVHLADGLVMDNVIECPKHNGRFNYKTGEAMGAPVCVNLKTYPVKVEAGKVLVQLG
;
A
#
# COMPACT_ATOMS: atom_id res chain seq x y z
N MET A 1 19.77 -11.23 -27.07
CA MET A 1 19.45 -11.40 -26.79
C MET A 1 18.86 -11.16 -26.32
N THR A 2 19.07 -10.95 -26.24
CA THR A 2 18.66 -10.89 -25.80
C THR A 2 18.24 -10.50 -25.16
N GLU A 3 18.51 -10.32 -25.01
CA GLU A 3 18.26 -10.15 -24.53
C GLU A 3 17.76 -9.77 -24.11
N PHE A 4 17.98 -9.61 -24.03
CA PHE A 4 17.57 -9.42 -23.72
C PHE A 4 16.98 -9.13 -23.23
N ASN A 5 17.10 -9.14 -23.15
CA ASN A 5 16.60 -8.89 -22.73
C ASN A 5 16.15 -8.65 -22.05
N ILE A 6 16.42 -8.52 -21.93
CA ILE A 6 16.16 -8.26 -21.40
C ILE A 6 15.64 -7.67 -20.85
N GLY A 7 15.79 -7.66 -20.86
CA GLY A 7 15.44 -7.12 -20.32
C GLY A 7 14.86 -6.44 -20.08
N LYS A 8 14.88 -6.45 -20.13
CA LYS A 8 14.36 -5.90 -20.07
C LYS A 8 13.51 -5.64 -19.59
N MET A 9 13.57 -5.84 -19.37
CA MET A 9 12.92 -5.61 -18.97
C MET A 9 12.54 -5.10 -18.31
N HIS A 10 12.76 -4.76 -18.09
CA HIS A 10 12.60 -4.23 -17.58
C HIS A 10 12.25 -3.46 -17.07
N MET A 11 12.60 -3.59 -16.90
CA MET A 11 12.41 -2.74 -16.64
C MET A 11 11.77 -1.84 -16.28
N SER A 12 12.43 -1.88 -15.86
CA SER A 12 11.77 -0.63 -16.11
C SER A 12 10.42 -0.43 -15.48
N ASP A 13 9.81 -1.40 -15.08
CA ASP A 13 8.46 -1.30 -14.56
C ASP A 13 8.41 -0.71 -13.17
N ASN A 14 9.54 -0.61 -12.51
CA ASN A 14 9.62 -0.09 -11.16
C ASN A 14 8.81 -0.91 -10.15
N TRP A 15 8.59 -2.18 -10.45
CA TRP A 15 7.92 -3.08 -9.53
C TRP A 15 8.90 -3.53 -8.46
N ILE A 16 8.53 -3.31 -7.21
CA ILE A 16 9.36 -3.64 -6.05
C ILE A 16 8.66 -4.72 -5.25
N GLU A 17 9.40 -5.75 -4.86
CA GLU A 17 8.86 -6.79 -3.99
C GLU A 17 8.70 -6.22 -2.59
N ALA A 18 7.47 -6.14 -2.10
CA ALA A 18 7.20 -5.62 -0.77
C ALA A 18 7.26 -6.73 0.29
N CYS A 19 6.60 -7.85 0.03
CA CYS A 19 6.53 -8.92 1.02
C CYS A 19 5.95 -10.18 0.39
N PRO A 20 6.11 -11.35 1.05
CA PRO A 20 5.32 -12.52 0.66
C PRO A 20 3.83 -12.24 0.84
N ALA A 21 3.00 -12.81 -0.03
CA ALA A 21 1.56 -12.56 0.00
C ALA A 21 0.95 -12.96 1.35
N GLY A 22 1.42 -14.05 1.95
CA GLY A 22 0.90 -14.52 3.24
C GLY A 22 1.33 -13.68 4.44
N LYS A 23 2.19 -12.68 4.22
CA LYS A 23 2.65 -11.82 5.32
C LYS A 23 1.56 -10.86 5.79
N VAL A 24 0.63 -10.50 4.91
CA VAL A 24 -0.47 -9.60 5.27
C VAL A 24 -1.70 -10.45 5.54
N ASP A 25 -2.19 -10.40 6.76
CA ASP A 25 -3.40 -11.14 7.13
C ASP A 25 -4.62 -10.51 6.48
N GLU A 26 -5.67 -11.30 6.35
CA GLU A 26 -6.92 -10.82 5.76
C GLU A 26 -7.46 -9.65 6.58
N GLU A 27 -7.91 -8.59 5.91
CA GLU A 27 -8.45 -7.38 6.54
C GLU A 27 -7.42 -6.77 7.51
N ASP A 28 -6.18 -6.62 7.02
CA ASP A 28 -5.10 -6.09 7.84
C ASP A 28 -4.16 -5.23 7.00
N VAL A 29 -3.17 -4.66 7.64
CA VAL A 29 -2.20 -3.74 7.04
C VAL A 29 -0.83 -3.97 7.64
N ILE A 30 0.22 -3.84 6.82
CA ILE A 30 1.59 -3.89 7.33
C ILE A 30 2.38 -2.68 6.80
N ARG A 31 3.46 -2.36 7.49
CA ARG A 31 4.39 -1.32 7.09
C ARG A 31 5.40 -1.88 6.09
N PHE A 32 5.74 -1.08 5.09
CA PHE A 32 6.77 -1.41 4.10
C PHE A 32 7.60 -0.17 3.82
N ASP A 33 8.91 -0.26 4.09
CA ASP A 33 9.83 0.84 3.86
C ASP A 33 10.72 0.51 2.67
N HIS A 34 10.95 1.50 1.81
CA HIS A 34 11.81 1.33 0.65
C HIS A 34 12.35 2.68 0.19
N GLY A 35 13.68 2.74 -0.01
CA GLY A 35 14.31 3.92 -0.58
C GLY A 35 14.09 5.19 0.21
N GLY A 36 14.10 5.12 1.54
CA GLY A 36 13.89 6.28 2.39
C GLY A 36 12.44 6.71 2.50
N ARG A 37 11.52 5.95 1.91
CA ARG A 37 10.09 6.22 1.96
C ARG A 37 9.39 5.12 2.73
N THR A 38 8.17 5.41 3.20
CA THR A 38 7.40 4.42 3.95
C THR A 38 6.01 4.28 3.34
N PHE A 39 5.51 3.06 3.31
CA PHE A 39 4.25 2.69 2.66
C PHE A 39 3.45 1.79 3.59
N ALA A 40 2.17 1.65 3.28
CA ALA A 40 1.28 0.71 3.93
C ALA A 40 0.76 -0.26 2.89
N ILE A 41 0.82 -1.56 3.19
CA ILE A 41 0.33 -2.63 2.33
C ILE A 41 -0.87 -3.24 3.00
N TYR A 42 -1.98 -3.32 2.28
CA TYR A 42 -3.27 -3.77 2.80
C TYR A 42 -3.71 -5.05 2.12
N ARG A 43 -4.40 -5.89 2.87
CA ARG A 43 -5.13 -7.02 2.29
C ARG A 43 -6.59 -6.85 2.66
N SER A 44 -7.45 -6.72 1.64
CA SER A 44 -8.86 -6.53 1.86
C SER A 44 -9.54 -7.85 2.22
N PRO A 45 -10.76 -7.81 2.80
CA PRO A 45 -11.47 -9.05 3.14
C PRO A 45 -11.74 -9.95 1.94
N ASP A 46 -11.78 -9.40 0.73
CA ASP A 46 -12.00 -10.17 -0.50
C ASP A 46 -10.69 -10.52 -1.21
N ASP A 47 -9.59 -10.55 -0.45
CA ASP A 47 -8.26 -10.98 -0.92
C ASP A 47 -7.60 -10.07 -1.94
N GLY A 48 -8.03 -8.82 -2.06
CA GLY A 48 -7.31 -7.84 -2.84
C GLY A 48 -6.13 -7.27 -2.04
N TYR A 49 -5.05 -6.90 -2.74
CA TYR A 49 -3.89 -6.28 -2.12
C TYR A 49 -3.76 -4.85 -2.64
N PHE A 50 -3.47 -3.92 -1.75
CA PHE A 50 -3.42 -2.50 -2.06
C PHE A 50 -2.27 -1.83 -1.33
N ALA A 51 -1.83 -0.67 -1.84
CA ALA A 51 -0.74 0.06 -1.23
C ALA A 51 -1.00 1.56 -1.27
N THR A 52 -0.65 2.24 -0.19
CA THR A 52 -0.72 3.69 -0.10
C THR A 52 0.58 4.21 0.51
N ASP A 53 0.75 5.54 0.50
CA ASP A 53 1.74 6.15 1.38
C ASP A 53 1.48 5.68 2.81
N GLY A 54 2.54 5.55 3.59
CA GLY A 54 2.43 4.96 4.93
C GLY A 54 1.97 5.93 6.00
N LEU A 55 2.12 7.23 5.78
CA LEU A 55 1.78 8.22 6.79
C LEU A 55 0.42 8.85 6.54
N CYS A 56 -0.34 9.04 7.61
CA CYS A 56 -1.61 9.75 7.55
C CYS A 56 -1.37 11.16 7.02
N THR A 57 -2.27 11.66 6.14
CA THR A 57 -2.11 12.99 5.56
C THR A 57 -2.44 14.10 6.56
N HIS A 58 -3.15 13.78 7.63
CA HIS A 58 -3.50 14.74 8.68
C HIS A 58 -2.42 14.80 9.76
N GLU A 59 -1.92 13.64 10.19
CA GLU A 59 -0.91 13.53 11.24
C GLU A 59 0.20 12.62 10.75
N ARG A 60 1.44 12.88 11.21
CA ARG A 60 2.57 12.06 10.76
C ARG A 60 2.69 10.79 11.60
N VAL A 61 1.64 10.00 11.60
CA VAL A 61 1.61 8.69 12.24
C VAL A 61 1.43 7.63 11.18
N HIS A 62 1.97 6.43 11.42
CA HIS A 62 1.94 5.38 10.43
C HIS A 62 0.60 4.67 10.41
N LEU A 63 0.05 4.51 9.21
CA LEU A 63 -1.25 3.87 9.05
C LEU A 63 -1.23 2.39 9.41
N ALA A 64 -0.04 1.75 9.39
CA ALA A 64 0.08 0.36 9.81
C ALA A 64 -0.24 0.16 11.29
N ASP A 65 -0.23 1.24 12.07
CA ASP A 65 -0.64 1.19 13.48
C ASP A 65 -2.13 1.41 13.65
N GLY A 66 -2.84 1.62 12.56
CA GLY A 66 -4.27 1.87 12.58
C GLY A 66 -5.10 0.61 12.44
N LEU A 67 -6.36 0.79 12.08
CA LEU A 67 -7.33 -0.30 12.04
C LEU A 67 -7.94 -0.40 10.65
N VAL A 68 -7.89 -1.59 10.07
CA VAL A 68 -8.54 -1.88 8.79
C VAL A 68 -9.94 -2.43 9.07
N MET A 69 -10.93 -1.80 8.44
CA MET A 69 -12.32 -2.25 8.50
C MET A 69 -12.86 -2.22 7.08
N ASP A 70 -13.08 -3.39 6.49
CA ASP A 70 -13.53 -3.48 5.10
C ASP A 70 -12.54 -2.76 4.18
N ASN A 71 -12.99 -1.72 3.48
CA ASN A 71 -12.19 -0.95 2.54
C ASN A 71 -11.60 0.31 3.17
N VAL A 72 -11.64 0.42 4.49
CA VAL A 72 -11.28 1.63 5.22
C VAL A 72 -10.09 1.39 6.11
N ILE A 73 -9.14 2.33 6.10
CA ILE A 73 -8.07 2.39 7.10
C ILE A 73 -8.37 3.56 8.02
N GLU A 74 -8.43 3.27 9.31
CA GLU A 74 -8.63 4.31 10.31
C GLU A 74 -7.29 4.64 10.94
N CYS A 75 -6.90 5.92 10.83
CA CYS A 75 -5.67 6.42 11.44
C CYS A 75 -5.75 6.25 12.96
N PRO A 76 -4.67 5.82 13.61
CA PRO A 76 -4.70 5.63 15.07
C PRO A 76 -4.85 6.94 15.83
N LYS A 77 -4.72 8.06 15.15
CA LYS A 77 -4.82 9.36 15.78
C LYS A 77 -6.01 10.13 15.21
N HIS A 78 -6.89 10.61 16.07
CA HIS A 78 -8.06 11.44 15.71
C HIS A 78 -9.07 10.71 14.83
N ASN A 79 -8.96 9.38 14.67
CA ASN A 79 -9.90 8.56 13.92
C ASN A 79 -10.13 9.01 12.48
N GLY A 80 -9.09 9.58 11.84
CA GLY A 80 -9.16 9.91 10.43
C GLY A 80 -9.30 8.65 9.58
N ARG A 81 -10.13 8.70 8.54
CA ARG A 81 -10.43 7.54 7.72
C ARG A 81 -10.17 7.79 6.25
N PHE A 82 -9.65 6.76 5.59
CA PHE A 82 -9.43 6.77 4.14
C PHE A 82 -9.91 5.46 3.54
N ASN A 83 -10.39 5.53 2.31
CA ASN A 83 -10.58 4.33 1.51
C ASN A 83 -9.20 3.93 0.97
N TYR A 84 -8.63 2.82 1.43
CA TYR A 84 -7.27 2.48 1.03
C TYR A 84 -7.18 1.97 -0.41
N LYS A 85 -8.30 1.61 -1.02
CA LYS A 85 -8.31 1.18 -2.42
C LYS A 85 -8.18 2.37 -3.36
N THR A 86 -8.77 3.50 -3.00
CA THR A 86 -8.78 4.70 -3.85
C THR A 86 -7.92 5.83 -3.29
N GLY A 87 -7.59 5.79 -2.02
CA GLY A 87 -6.89 6.87 -1.33
C GLY A 87 -7.79 7.98 -0.84
N GLU A 88 -9.09 7.89 -1.08
CA GLU A 88 -10.01 8.97 -0.78
C GLU A 88 -10.15 9.22 0.72
N ALA A 89 -9.94 10.49 1.12
CA ALA A 89 -10.20 10.93 2.49
C ALA A 89 -11.71 10.94 2.75
N MET A 90 -12.12 10.36 3.88
CA MET A 90 -13.53 10.11 4.14
C MET A 90 -14.10 11.03 5.21
N GLY A 91 -13.69 12.30 5.16
CA GLY A 91 -14.25 13.30 6.06
C GLY A 91 -13.28 13.76 7.13
N ALA A 92 -13.67 14.83 7.84
CA ALA A 92 -12.83 15.41 8.89
C ALA A 92 -12.46 14.34 9.91
N PRO A 93 -11.26 14.44 10.51
CA PRO A 93 -10.28 15.51 10.33
C PRO A 93 -9.41 15.39 9.09
N VAL A 94 -9.54 14.31 8.30
CA VAL A 94 -8.72 14.15 7.09
C VAL A 94 -9.45 14.76 5.91
N CYS A 95 -8.72 15.54 5.10
CA CYS A 95 -9.27 16.17 3.90
C CYS A 95 -8.35 16.07 2.70
N VAL A 96 -7.14 15.51 2.89
CA VAL A 96 -6.17 15.31 1.82
C VAL A 96 -6.10 13.82 1.54
N ASN A 97 -6.30 13.44 0.28
CA ASN A 97 -6.29 12.04 -0.13
C ASN A 97 -4.91 11.41 0.04
N LEU A 98 -4.89 10.11 0.31
CA LEU A 98 -3.66 9.32 0.30
C LEU A 98 -3.25 9.04 -1.12
N LYS A 99 -1.96 9.04 -1.37
CA LYS A 99 -1.45 8.55 -2.65
C LYS A 99 -1.48 7.03 -2.65
N THR A 100 -1.99 6.45 -3.73
CA THR A 100 -2.04 5.00 -3.91
C THR A 100 -1.02 4.56 -4.94
N TYR A 101 -0.69 3.28 -4.91
CA TYR A 101 0.30 2.68 -5.81
C TYR A 101 -0.26 1.38 -6.39
N PRO A 102 0.00 1.10 -7.67
CA PRO A 102 -0.44 -0.18 -8.25
C PRO A 102 0.20 -1.35 -7.51
N VAL A 103 -0.56 -2.42 -7.35
CA VAL A 103 -0.11 -3.63 -6.67
C VAL A 103 -0.50 -4.83 -7.51
N LYS A 104 0.38 -5.84 -7.54
CA LYS A 104 0.04 -7.13 -8.11
C LYS A 104 0.67 -8.22 -7.27
N VAL A 105 0.10 -9.41 -7.34
CA VAL A 105 0.66 -10.59 -6.69
C VAL A 105 1.18 -11.52 -7.77
N GLU A 106 2.44 -11.90 -7.67
CA GLU A 106 3.09 -12.73 -8.67
C GLU A 106 4.02 -13.70 -7.98
N ALA A 107 3.89 -14.98 -8.30
CA ALA A 107 4.72 -16.03 -7.70
C ALA A 107 4.70 -15.98 -6.16
N GLY A 108 3.53 -15.69 -5.58
CA GLY A 108 3.36 -15.65 -4.13
C GLY A 108 3.91 -14.42 -3.45
N LYS A 109 4.24 -13.37 -4.22
CA LYS A 109 4.83 -12.16 -3.67
C LYS A 109 3.99 -10.95 -4.03
N VAL A 110 3.89 -10.00 -3.09
CA VAL A 110 3.22 -8.72 -3.31
C VAL A 110 4.23 -7.75 -3.91
N LEU A 111 3.92 -7.25 -5.09
CA LEU A 111 4.76 -6.29 -5.81
C LEU A 111 4.04 -4.96 -5.87
N VAL A 112 4.79 -3.88 -5.65
CA VAL A 112 4.24 -2.52 -5.65
C VAL A 112 5.00 -1.69 -6.68
N GLN A 113 4.29 -0.93 -7.48
CA GLN A 113 4.91 -0.05 -8.46
C GLN A 113 5.04 1.35 -7.86
N LEU A 114 6.26 1.77 -7.61
CA LEU A 114 6.55 3.04 -6.92
C LEU A 114 6.90 4.18 -7.86
N GLY A 115 7.19 3.86 -9.08
CA GLY A 115 7.68 4.83 -10.02
C GLY A 115 6.65 5.53 -10.79
#